data_d7895a3c80898536b93e06a17c39f0c6
#
_entry.id   d7895a3c80898536b93e06a17c39f0c6
#
_cell.length_a   1.000
_cell.length_b   1.000
_cell.length_c   1.000
_cell.angle_alpha   90.00
_cell.angle_beta   90.00
_cell.angle_gamma   90.00
#
_symmetry.space_group_name_H-M   'P 1'
#
loop_
_entity.id
_entity.type
_entity.pdbx_description
1 polymer ?
#
loop_
_entity_poly.entity_id
_entity_poly.type
_entity_poly.pdbx_seq_one_letter_code
_entity_poly.pdbx_strand_id
1 'polypeptide(L)'
;QSYDETVKSSSTMIVYRKILYATALCYDEFIRSKSIRFIYNLIFDEEITQQRLNQYLSKLVSNSNDKILRRLTKGVYRFTDPRMSSYIRLVQSDMYSDKEESIYANMKVESI
;
A
#
# COMPACT_ATOMS: atom_id res chain seq x y z
N GLN A 1 -7.05 11.12 26.73
CA GLN A 1 -7.38 10.51 25.44
C GLN A 1 -8.64 9.69 25.56
N SER A 2 -9.58 9.93 24.71
CA SER A 2 -10.79 9.13 24.69
C SER A 2 -10.50 7.82 23.94
N TYR A 3 -11.18 6.77 24.35
CA TYR A 3 -11.09 5.45 23.71
C TYR A 3 -11.45 5.54 22.22
N ASP A 4 -12.44 6.36 21.88
CA ASP A 4 -12.94 6.52 20.51
C ASP A 4 -11.88 7.10 19.58
N GLU A 5 -11.09 8.06 20.05
CA GLU A 5 -10.00 8.64 19.27
C GLU A 5 -8.92 7.61 18.96
N THR A 6 -8.61 6.78 19.96
CA THR A 6 -7.61 5.71 19.80
C THR A 6 -8.09 4.71 18.74
N VAL A 7 -9.35 4.34 18.77
CA VAL A 7 -9.93 3.40 17.81
C VAL A 7 -9.92 3.98 16.40
N LYS A 8 -10.30 5.25 16.24
CA LYS A 8 -10.28 5.94 14.94
C LYS A 8 -8.88 6.01 14.37
N SER A 9 -7.90 6.40 15.19
CA SER A 9 -6.50 6.46 14.77
C SER A 9 -6.01 5.08 14.34
N SER A 10 -6.36 4.04 15.09
CA SER A 10 -5.98 2.68 14.76
C SER A 10 -6.55 2.24 13.43
N SER A 11 -7.83 2.54 13.15
CA SER A 11 -8.48 2.20 11.89
C SER A 11 -7.82 2.89 10.70
N THR A 12 -7.51 4.17 10.83
CA THR A 12 -6.82 4.94 9.79
C THR A 12 -5.42 4.40 9.57
N MET A 13 -4.71 4.10 10.65
CA MET A 13 -3.35 3.53 10.55
C MET A 13 -3.36 2.18 9.86
N ILE A 14 -4.36 1.36 10.11
CA ILE A 14 -4.49 0.05 9.46
C ILE A 14 -4.62 0.22 7.95
N VAL A 15 -5.45 1.16 7.50
CA VAL A 15 -5.63 1.43 6.06
C VAL A 15 -4.33 1.91 5.43
N TYR A 16 -3.61 2.82 6.08
CA TYR A 16 -2.33 3.31 5.58
C TYR A 16 -1.29 2.19 5.48
N ARG A 17 -1.23 1.31 6.47
CA ARG A 17 -0.33 0.15 6.44
C ARG A 17 -0.65 -0.78 5.28
N LYS A 18 -1.93 -1.04 5.04
CA LYS A 18 -2.38 -1.86 3.92
C LYS A 18 -1.98 -1.24 2.58
N ILE A 19 -2.15 0.07 2.44
CA ILE A 19 -1.78 0.79 1.23
C ILE A 19 -0.26 0.76 1.01
N LEU A 20 0.52 0.98 2.06
CA LEU A 20 1.97 0.92 1.98
C LEU A 20 2.46 -0.48 1.61
N TYR A 21 1.82 -1.50 2.15
CA TYR A 21 2.16 -2.88 1.83
C TYR A 21 1.86 -3.19 0.36
N ALA A 22 0.69 -2.80 -0.13
CA ALA A 22 0.33 -2.96 -1.54
C ALA A 22 1.32 -2.21 -2.45
N THR A 23 1.72 -1.01 -2.04
CA THR A 23 2.71 -0.21 -2.77
C THR A 23 4.06 -0.92 -2.82
N ALA A 24 4.48 -1.47 -1.69
CA ALA A 24 5.75 -2.20 -1.60
C ALA A 24 5.76 -3.46 -2.47
N LEU A 25 4.60 -4.09 -2.66
CA LEU A 25 4.49 -5.29 -3.49
C LEU A 25 4.49 -5.00 -4.99
N CYS A 26 4.44 -3.74 -5.40
CA CYS A 26 4.51 -3.40 -6.82
C CYS A 26 5.90 -3.63 -7.41
N TYR A 27 6.94 -3.64 -6.57
CA TYR A 27 8.33 -3.94 -6.97
C TYR A 27 8.87 -3.05 -8.09
N ASP A 28 8.33 -1.86 -8.22
CA ASP A 28 8.76 -0.89 -9.23
C ASP A 28 9.37 0.33 -8.58
N GLU A 29 10.30 0.96 -9.29
CA GLU A 29 10.84 2.24 -8.88
C GLU A 29 9.80 3.34 -9.02
N PHE A 30 9.04 3.31 -10.11
CA PHE A 30 7.95 4.26 -10.36
C PHE A 30 6.64 3.50 -10.26
N ILE A 31 5.85 3.82 -9.24
CA ILE A 31 4.66 3.05 -8.88
C ILE A 31 3.40 3.82 -9.25
N ARG A 32 2.59 3.24 -10.11
CA ARG A 32 1.33 3.85 -10.54
C ARG A 32 0.22 3.55 -9.53
N SER A 33 -0.62 4.53 -9.26
CA SER A 33 -1.74 4.35 -8.35
C SER A 33 -2.70 3.24 -8.81
N LYS A 34 -2.82 3.02 -10.10
CA LYS A 34 -3.62 1.93 -10.65
C LYS A 34 -3.08 0.57 -10.22
N SER A 35 -1.76 0.41 -10.22
CA SER A 35 -1.10 -0.82 -9.78
C SER A 35 -1.30 -1.04 -8.28
N ILE A 36 -1.20 0.03 -7.50
CA ILE A 36 -1.44 -0.03 -6.06
C ILE A 36 -2.87 -0.50 -5.79
N ARG A 37 -3.84 0.07 -6.50
CA ARG A 37 -5.24 -0.31 -6.36
C ARG A 37 -5.47 -1.78 -6.70
N PHE A 38 -4.89 -2.24 -7.80
CA PHE A 38 -5.01 -3.63 -8.23
C PHE A 38 -4.49 -4.59 -7.16
N ILE A 39 -3.28 -4.34 -6.66
CA ILE A 39 -2.66 -5.17 -5.63
C ILE A 39 -3.46 -5.10 -4.32
N TYR A 40 -3.88 -3.92 -3.93
CA TYR A 40 -4.66 -3.72 -2.71
C TYR A 40 -5.95 -4.54 -2.73
N ASN A 41 -6.72 -4.41 -3.80
CA ASN A 41 -7.99 -5.12 -3.92
C ASN A 41 -7.79 -6.63 -3.97
N LEU A 42 -6.71 -7.07 -4.61
CA LEU A 42 -6.39 -8.48 -4.72
C LEU A 42 -5.97 -9.09 -3.37
N ILE A 43 -5.09 -8.39 -2.64
CA ILE A 43 -4.56 -8.88 -1.36
C ILE A 43 -5.64 -8.92 -0.29
N PHE A 44 -6.41 -7.84 -0.19
CA PHE A 44 -7.32 -7.66 0.94
C PHE A 44 -8.77 -8.02 0.61
N ASP A 45 -9.00 -8.52 -0.62
CA ASP A 45 -10.34 -8.88 -1.08
C ASP A 45 -11.33 -7.73 -0.85
N GLU A 46 -10.90 -6.53 -1.22
CA GLU A 46 -11.68 -5.31 -1.11
C GLU A 46 -11.89 -4.69 -2.48
N GLU A 47 -12.83 -3.75 -2.57
CA GLU A 47 -13.10 -3.03 -3.80
C GLU A 47 -12.94 -1.52 -3.55
N ILE A 48 -11.73 -1.09 -3.23
CA ILE A 48 -11.46 0.33 -3.07
C ILE A 48 -11.50 1.01 -4.45
N THR A 49 -12.16 2.16 -4.52
CA THR A 49 -12.20 2.93 -5.77
C THR A 49 -10.88 3.66 -5.99
N GLN A 50 -10.59 3.98 -7.24
CA GLN A 50 -9.37 4.74 -7.56
C GLN A 50 -9.39 6.10 -6.88
N GLN A 51 -10.54 6.76 -6.86
CA GLN A 51 -10.68 8.05 -6.21
C GLN A 51 -10.37 7.99 -4.71
N ARG A 52 -10.90 6.99 -4.04
CA ARG A 52 -10.69 6.83 -2.60
C ARG A 52 -9.22 6.49 -2.30
N LEU A 53 -8.62 5.60 -3.09
CA LEU A 53 -7.21 5.28 -2.94
C LEU A 53 -6.33 6.52 -3.15
N ASN A 54 -6.64 7.33 -4.17
CA ASN A 54 -5.89 8.54 -4.45
C ASN A 54 -5.99 9.55 -3.30
N GLN A 55 -7.14 9.63 -2.64
CA GLN A 55 -7.31 10.46 -1.45
C GLN A 55 -6.40 10.01 -0.31
N TYR A 56 -6.35 8.71 -0.06
CA TYR A 56 -5.47 8.14 0.97
C TYR A 56 -3.99 8.38 0.62
N LEU A 57 -3.62 8.18 -0.64
CA LEU A 57 -2.24 8.40 -1.08
C LEU A 57 -1.82 9.86 -0.91
N SER A 58 -2.69 10.80 -1.26
CA SER A 58 -2.43 12.23 -1.05
C SER A 58 -2.20 12.55 0.42
N LYS A 59 -3.04 12.02 1.30
CA LYS A 59 -2.89 12.23 2.74
C LYS A 59 -1.61 11.59 3.26
N LEU A 60 -1.28 10.41 2.78
CA LEU A 60 -0.07 9.71 3.20
C LEU A 60 1.18 10.50 2.84
N VAL A 61 1.26 11.00 1.61
CA VAL A 61 2.37 11.82 1.14
C VAL A 61 2.46 13.10 1.98
N SER A 62 1.34 13.77 2.17
CA SER A 62 1.25 15.03 2.89
C SER A 62 1.63 14.87 4.38
N ASN A 63 1.05 13.87 5.04
CA ASN A 63 1.26 13.65 6.47
C ASN A 63 2.69 13.19 6.79
N SER A 64 3.32 12.48 5.86
CA SER A 64 4.69 12.01 6.05
C SER A 64 5.74 13.04 5.61
N ASN A 65 5.33 14.18 5.05
CA ASN A 65 6.23 15.20 4.50
C ASN A 65 7.21 14.60 3.49
N ASP A 66 6.71 13.74 2.61
CA ASP A 66 7.49 13.03 1.60
C ASP A 66 8.60 12.15 2.18
N LYS A 67 8.55 11.80 3.45
CA LYS A 67 9.59 10.99 4.09
C LYS A 67 9.45 9.50 3.78
N ILE A 68 8.24 9.04 3.53
CA ILE A 68 7.99 7.62 3.23
C ILE A 68 7.73 7.44 1.75
N LEU A 69 6.75 8.16 1.23
CA LEU A 69 6.30 8.07 -0.14
C LEU A 69 6.26 9.46 -0.78
N ARG A 70 6.73 9.57 -2.01
CA ARG A 70 6.73 10.82 -2.77
C ARG A 70 5.86 10.69 -3.99
N ARG A 71 5.15 11.75 -4.31
CA ARG A 71 4.41 11.86 -5.57
C ARG A 71 5.31 12.53 -6.60
N LEU A 72 5.60 11.82 -7.68
CA LEU A 72 6.46 12.34 -8.74
C LEU A 72 5.67 13.15 -9.76
N THR A 73 4.52 12.61 -10.15
CA THR A 73 3.59 13.26 -11.06
C THR A 73 2.21 12.68 -10.77
N LYS A 74 1.18 13.12 -11.46
CA LYS A 74 -0.18 12.65 -11.22
C LYS A 74 -0.27 11.13 -11.38
N GLY A 75 -0.64 10.48 -10.29
CA GLY A 75 -0.82 9.03 -10.27
C GLY A 75 0.46 8.21 -10.25
N VAL A 76 1.62 8.84 -10.06
CA VAL A 76 2.91 8.12 -10.02
C VAL A 76 3.63 8.47 -8.72
N TYR A 77 4.05 7.42 -8.01
CA TYR A 77 4.66 7.53 -6.69
C TYR A 77 5.97 6.74 -6.64
N ARG A 78 6.80 7.06 -5.65
CA ARG A 78 7.97 6.26 -5.34
C ARG A 78 8.26 6.34 -3.85
N PHE A 79 8.91 5.31 -3.32
CA PHE A 79 9.42 5.38 -1.96
C PHE A 79 10.59 6.36 -1.92
N THR A 80 10.60 7.19 -0.89
CA THR A 80 11.69 8.17 -0.70
C THR A 80 13.02 7.46 -0.52
N ASP A 81 13.01 6.36 0.25
CA ASP A 81 14.17 5.49 0.43
C ASP A 81 13.82 4.12 -0.18
N PRO A 82 14.57 3.63 -1.18
CA PRO A 82 14.28 2.33 -1.80
C PRO A 82 14.25 1.17 -0.80
N ARG A 83 15.00 1.28 0.30
CA ARG A 83 15.02 0.24 1.34
C ARG A 83 13.71 0.16 2.11
N MET A 84 12.90 1.22 2.07
CA MET A 84 11.63 1.27 2.79
C MET A 84 10.67 0.20 2.29
N SER A 85 10.64 -0.07 0.99
CA SER A 85 9.75 -1.10 0.44
C SER A 85 10.11 -2.48 0.97
N SER A 86 11.40 -2.80 1.02
CA SER A 86 11.89 -4.06 1.58
C SER A 86 11.55 -4.17 3.07
N TYR A 87 11.75 -3.08 3.80
CA TYR A 87 11.45 -3.02 5.23
C TYR A 87 9.96 -3.26 5.50
N ILE A 88 9.10 -2.61 4.74
CA ILE A 88 7.64 -2.77 4.88
C ILE A 88 7.23 -4.21 4.60
N ARG A 89 7.76 -4.82 3.54
CA ARG A 89 7.46 -6.22 3.23
C ARG A 89 7.91 -7.15 4.36
N LEU A 90 9.10 -6.91 4.90
CA LEU A 90 9.64 -7.72 5.99
C LEU A 90 8.79 -7.61 7.25
N VAL A 91 8.46 -6.38 7.66
CA VAL A 91 7.73 -6.13 8.91
C VAL A 91 6.29 -6.65 8.83
N GLN A 92 5.67 -6.56 7.68
CA GLN A 92 4.26 -6.93 7.52
C GLN A 92 4.04 -8.31 6.90
N SER A 93 5.11 -9.02 6.54
CA SER A 93 5.00 -10.33 5.90
C SER A 93 4.24 -11.35 6.74
N ASP A 94 4.47 -11.35 8.05
CA ASP A 94 3.80 -12.29 8.96
C ASP A 94 2.29 -12.06 9.01
N MET A 95 1.86 -10.82 8.81
CA MET A 95 0.44 -10.47 8.82
C MET A 95 -0.26 -10.84 7.52
N TYR A 96 0.46 -10.79 6.40
CA TYR A 96 -0.14 -10.90 5.07
C TYR A 96 0.50 -11.98 4.18
N SER A 97 1.31 -12.87 4.74
CA SER A 97 2.06 -13.88 3.96
C SER A 97 1.15 -14.79 3.13
N ASP A 98 0.05 -15.26 3.70
CA ASP A 98 -0.89 -16.12 2.98
C ASP A 98 -1.49 -15.42 1.77
N LYS A 99 -1.77 -14.14 1.90
CA LYS A 99 -2.33 -13.32 0.83
C LYS A 99 -1.30 -13.07 -0.26
N GLU A 100 -0.05 -12.85 0.13
CA GLU A 100 1.06 -12.66 -0.81
C GLU A 100 1.30 -13.91 -1.65
N GLU A 101 1.29 -15.09 -1.03
CA GLU A 101 1.43 -16.36 -1.74
C GLU A 101 0.30 -16.56 -2.74
N SER A 102 -0.91 -16.20 -2.38
CA SER A 102 -2.06 -16.29 -3.26
C SER A 102 -1.88 -15.42 -4.52
N ILE A 103 -1.31 -14.23 -4.36
CA ILE A 103 -1.02 -13.33 -5.48
C ILE A 103 0.00 -13.95 -6.43
N TYR A 104 1.10 -14.47 -5.89
CA TYR A 104 2.14 -15.11 -6.72
C TYR A 104 1.60 -16.32 -7.45
N ALA A 105 0.76 -17.11 -6.81
CA ALA A 105 0.12 -18.27 -7.44
C ALA A 105 -0.75 -17.82 -8.61
N ASN A 106 -1.54 -16.77 -8.45
CA ASN A 106 -2.38 -16.24 -9.51
C ASN A 106 -1.56 -15.67 -10.66
N MET A 107 -0.47 -14.98 -10.35
CA MET A 107 0.43 -14.42 -11.37
C MET A 107 1.08 -15.54 -12.20
N LYS A 108 1.48 -16.63 -11.57
CA LYS A 108 2.04 -17.78 -12.27
C LYS A 108 1.06 -18.41 -13.24
N VAL A 109 -0.20 -18.54 -12.83
CA VAL A 109 -1.25 -19.11 -13.68
C VAL A 109 -1.46 -18.23 -14.91
N GLU A 110 -1.46 -16.92 -14.73
CA GLU A 110 -1.64 -15.98 -15.84
C GLU A 110 -0.43 -15.92 -16.78
N SER A 111 0.74 -16.26 -16.30
CA SER A 111 1.97 -16.27 -17.09
C SER A 111 2.09 -17.46 -18.03
N ILE A 112 1.34 -18.49 -17.78
CA ILE A 112 1.32 -19.70 -18.59
C ILE A 112 0.33 -19.56 -19.74
#